data_b8300bb1012281ab48a4de8b11e702dd
#
_entry.id   b8300bb1012281ab48a4de8b11e702dd
#
_cell.length_a   1.000
_cell.length_b   1.000
_cell.length_c   1.000
_cell.angle_alpha   90.00
_cell.angle_beta   90.00
_cell.angle_gamma   90.00
#
_symmetry.space_group_name_H-M   'P 1'
#
loop_
_entity.id
_entity.type
_entity.pdbx_description
1 polymer ?
#
loop_
_entity_poly.entity_id
_entity_poly.type
_entity_poly.pdbx_seq_one_letter_code
_entity_poly.pdbx_strand_id
1 'polypeptide(L)'
;MQLIAFSRQIAGSDVILLNKSDLVKPEVLSETETLVRRINPAAPIHKTIRGEIDLKHIIGISAFRLPPPSPPASKDDAHVHSEHCDHDHDHEPTHYEVRGISSLQVTCGVLDQIHLDKLDEWIRTALWENRVAGTEAQVQVLRCKGSFTSDKGQHFVLQGVRSMYEISELEASKSIGVPDAGKVVLIGKGLDNVVRRSLENVFV
;
A
#
# COMPACT_ATOMS: atom_id res chain seq x y z
N MET A 1 6.22 -5.51 -18.45
CA MET A 1 4.92 -4.99 -18.01
C MET A 1 4.99 -4.05 -16.78
N GLN A 2 5.85 -4.29 -15.80
CA GLN A 2 6.04 -3.40 -14.64
C GLN A 2 6.58 -2.00 -15.02
N LEU A 3 7.48 -1.90 -15.99
CA LEU A 3 8.05 -0.61 -16.46
C LEU A 3 6.99 0.34 -17.04
N ILE A 4 5.97 -0.18 -17.73
CA ILE A 4 4.94 0.65 -18.39
C ILE A 4 4.03 1.34 -17.35
N ALA A 5 3.63 0.64 -16.29
CA ALA A 5 2.79 1.21 -15.23
C ALA A 5 3.56 2.29 -14.44
N PHE A 6 4.83 2.05 -14.17
CA PHE A 6 5.70 3.01 -13.48
C PHE A 6 5.92 4.29 -14.32
N SER A 7 6.15 4.14 -15.61
CA SER A 7 6.32 5.27 -16.52
C SER A 7 5.06 6.14 -16.62
N ARG A 8 3.87 5.54 -16.59
CA ARG A 8 2.60 6.28 -16.61
C ARG A 8 2.39 7.12 -15.34
N GLN A 9 2.76 6.59 -14.18
CA GLN A 9 2.68 7.33 -12.91
C GLN A 9 3.62 8.54 -12.93
N ILE A 10 4.85 8.37 -13.43
CA ILE A 10 5.81 9.48 -13.57
C ILE A 10 5.29 10.51 -14.58
N ALA A 11 4.80 10.06 -15.74
CA ALA A 11 4.34 10.95 -16.82
C ALA A 11 3.14 11.82 -16.38
N GLY A 12 2.26 11.29 -15.53
CA GLY A 12 1.06 11.99 -15.04
C GLY A 12 1.24 12.72 -13.70
N SER A 13 2.47 12.82 -13.19
CA SER A 13 2.70 13.48 -11.89
C SER A 13 3.05 14.96 -12.06
N ASP A 14 2.56 15.79 -11.15
CA ASP A 14 2.86 17.23 -11.11
C ASP A 14 4.12 17.53 -10.29
N VAL A 15 4.48 16.64 -9.35
CA VAL A 15 5.71 16.69 -8.54
C VAL A 15 6.22 15.28 -8.35
N ILE A 16 7.52 15.10 -8.37
CA ILE A 16 8.18 13.81 -8.20
C ILE A 16 9.12 13.86 -6.99
N LEU A 17 8.95 12.89 -6.07
CA LEU A 17 9.83 12.73 -4.92
C LEU A 17 10.73 11.51 -5.12
N LEU A 18 12.04 11.72 -5.25
CA LEU A 18 13.04 10.66 -5.22
C LEU A 18 13.41 10.38 -3.75
N ASN A 19 12.63 9.53 -3.11
CA ASN A 19 12.83 9.20 -1.69
C ASN A 19 13.88 8.10 -1.50
N LYS A 20 14.45 8.04 -0.29
CA LYS A 20 15.56 7.14 0.08
C LYS A 20 16.84 7.45 -0.71
N SER A 21 17.06 8.71 -1.02
CA SER A 21 18.23 9.16 -1.77
C SER A 21 19.57 8.91 -1.04
N ASP A 22 19.51 8.70 0.27
CA ASP A 22 20.62 8.32 1.15
C ASP A 22 21.09 6.87 0.99
N LEU A 23 20.24 5.99 0.43
CA LEU A 23 20.53 4.55 0.32
C LEU A 23 21.24 4.16 -0.99
N VAL A 24 21.44 5.10 -1.89
CA VAL A 24 22.06 4.86 -3.20
C VAL A 24 23.26 5.76 -3.44
N LYS A 25 24.19 5.31 -4.29
CA LYS A 25 25.32 6.12 -4.69
C LYS A 25 24.89 7.33 -5.53
N PRO A 26 25.62 8.46 -5.46
CA PRO A 26 25.28 9.67 -6.21
C PRO A 26 25.13 9.46 -7.72
N GLU A 27 25.94 8.56 -8.31
CA GLU A 27 25.89 8.24 -9.75
C GLU A 27 24.55 7.61 -10.12
N VAL A 28 24.09 6.61 -9.34
CA VAL A 28 22.81 5.93 -9.55
C VAL A 28 21.65 6.89 -9.36
N LEU A 29 21.73 7.78 -8.38
CA LEU A 29 20.72 8.82 -8.15
C LEU A 29 20.62 9.77 -9.36
N SER A 30 21.76 10.19 -9.92
CA SER A 30 21.83 11.06 -11.11
C SER A 30 21.27 10.37 -12.36
N GLU A 31 21.59 9.10 -12.57
CA GLU A 31 21.02 8.29 -13.66
C GLU A 31 19.50 8.16 -13.53
N THR A 32 19.02 7.89 -12.30
CA THR A 32 17.59 7.80 -12.02
C THR A 32 16.87 9.12 -12.30
N GLU A 33 17.44 10.24 -11.85
CA GLU A 33 16.89 11.58 -12.13
C GLU A 33 16.84 11.86 -13.62
N THR A 34 17.88 11.50 -14.37
CA THR A 34 17.94 11.65 -15.83
C THR A 34 16.84 10.84 -16.51
N LEU A 35 16.62 9.60 -16.07
CA LEU A 35 15.57 8.73 -16.60
C LEU A 35 14.18 9.30 -16.32
N VAL A 36 13.94 9.79 -15.11
CA VAL A 36 12.67 10.41 -14.72
C VAL A 36 12.39 11.66 -15.55
N ARG A 37 13.39 12.52 -15.77
CA ARG A 37 13.27 13.73 -16.63
C ARG A 37 12.99 13.41 -18.09
N ARG A 38 13.44 12.27 -18.61
CA ARG A 38 13.08 11.83 -19.97
C ARG A 38 11.60 11.47 -20.08
N ILE A 39 11.00 10.96 -19.00
CA ILE A 39 9.58 10.58 -18.99
C ILE A 39 8.70 11.81 -18.73
N ASN A 40 9.08 12.65 -17.78
CA ASN A 40 8.36 13.87 -17.45
C ASN A 40 9.34 15.04 -17.22
N PRO A 41 9.63 15.81 -18.28
CA PRO A 41 10.54 16.94 -18.17
C PRO A 41 9.95 18.14 -17.42
N ALA A 42 8.63 18.22 -17.28
CA ALA A 42 7.93 19.37 -16.70
C ALA A 42 7.85 19.31 -15.17
N ALA A 43 7.75 18.11 -14.59
CA ALA A 43 7.57 17.96 -13.15
C ALA A 43 8.87 18.29 -12.39
N PRO A 44 8.81 19.12 -11.33
CA PRO A 44 9.92 19.31 -10.43
C PRO A 44 10.25 18.02 -9.70
N ILE A 45 11.56 17.74 -9.54
CA ILE A 45 12.06 16.57 -8.84
C ILE A 45 12.71 17.00 -7.54
N HIS A 46 12.26 16.46 -6.42
CA HIS A 46 12.84 16.67 -5.11
C HIS A 46 13.46 15.38 -4.56
N LYS A 47 14.71 15.45 -4.12
CA LYS A 47 15.40 14.35 -3.42
C LYS A 47 15.03 14.42 -1.95
N THR A 48 14.60 13.29 -1.39
CA THR A 48 14.15 13.24 0.00
C THR A 48 14.75 12.04 0.73
N ILE A 49 14.84 12.15 2.05
CA ILE A 49 15.27 11.10 2.98
C ILE A 49 14.13 10.90 3.94
N ARG A 50 13.67 9.66 4.12
CA ARG A 50 12.53 9.30 4.99
C ARG A 50 11.23 10.07 4.71
N GLY A 51 11.09 10.63 3.49
CA GLY A 51 9.93 11.42 3.10
C GLY A 51 9.96 12.87 3.61
N GLU A 52 11.05 13.33 4.20
CA GLU A 52 11.19 14.71 4.68
C GLU A 52 11.26 15.67 3.51
N ILE A 53 10.30 16.57 3.44
CA ILE A 53 10.20 17.64 2.44
C ILE A 53 9.44 18.84 3.03
N ASP A 54 9.81 20.03 2.61
CA ASP A 54 9.01 21.22 2.89
C ASP A 54 7.66 21.13 2.14
N LEU A 55 6.58 21.12 2.90
CA LEU A 55 5.21 20.93 2.39
C LEU A 55 4.80 21.95 1.31
N LYS A 56 5.44 23.12 1.25
CA LYS A 56 5.20 24.10 0.17
C LYS A 56 5.50 23.56 -1.23
N HIS A 57 6.32 22.51 -1.35
CA HIS A 57 6.65 21.89 -2.62
C HIS A 57 5.59 20.89 -3.11
N ILE A 58 4.66 20.49 -2.25
CA ILE A 58 3.64 19.47 -2.55
C ILE A 58 2.22 19.92 -2.26
N ILE A 59 2.03 20.92 -1.40
CA ILE A 59 0.72 21.50 -1.05
C ILE A 59 0.53 22.83 -1.77
N GLY A 60 -0.67 23.04 -2.32
CA GLY A 60 -1.03 24.31 -2.98
C GLY A 60 -0.37 24.52 -4.35
N ILE A 61 0.18 23.48 -4.97
CA ILE A 61 0.81 23.53 -6.30
C ILE A 61 -0.18 23.85 -7.42
N SER A 62 -1.50 23.77 -7.13
CA SER A 62 -2.59 24.22 -8.03
C SER A 62 -2.52 23.60 -9.45
N ALA A 63 -2.08 22.36 -9.56
CA ALA A 63 -1.89 21.65 -10.82
C ALA A 63 -3.14 21.57 -11.71
N PHE A 64 -4.33 21.62 -11.11
CA PHE A 64 -5.63 21.55 -11.80
C PHE A 64 -6.29 22.90 -12.08
N ARG A 65 -5.57 24.01 -12.01
CA ARG A 65 -6.15 25.34 -12.31
C ARG A 65 -6.44 25.58 -13.79
N LEU A 66 -5.77 24.88 -14.66
CA LEU A 66 -6.07 24.92 -16.10
C LEU A 66 -6.93 23.70 -16.43
N PRO A 67 -8.11 23.86 -17.05
CA PRO A 67 -8.84 22.70 -17.55
C PRO A 67 -7.92 21.95 -18.52
N PRO A 68 -7.94 20.62 -18.51
CA PRO A 68 -7.18 19.84 -19.48
C PRO A 68 -7.56 20.33 -20.89
N PRO A 69 -6.61 20.43 -21.84
CA PRO A 69 -6.94 20.78 -23.22
C PRO A 69 -8.02 19.81 -23.69
N SER A 70 -9.17 20.36 -24.08
CA SER A 70 -10.25 19.56 -24.63
C SER A 70 -9.70 18.74 -25.78
N PRO A 71 -9.94 17.42 -25.83
CA PRO A 71 -9.57 16.63 -26.99
C PRO A 71 -10.20 17.29 -28.24
N PRO A 72 -9.50 17.31 -29.39
CA PRO A 72 -10.08 17.87 -30.61
C PRO A 72 -11.45 17.21 -30.83
N ALA A 73 -12.46 18.03 -30.98
CA ALA A 73 -13.83 17.58 -31.20
C ALA A 73 -13.83 16.65 -32.44
N SER A 74 -13.92 15.37 -32.19
CA SER A 74 -14.28 14.43 -33.24
C SER A 74 -15.72 14.79 -33.62
N LYS A 75 -15.87 15.32 -34.83
CA LYS A 75 -17.17 15.44 -35.47
C LYS A 75 -17.66 14.04 -35.70
N ASP A 76 -18.68 13.67 -35.02
CA ASP A 76 -19.67 12.62 -35.25
C ASP A 76 -19.88 11.84 -33.93
N ASP A 77 -21.08 12.00 -33.50
CA ASP A 77 -21.98 11.19 -32.69
C ASP A 77 -22.59 12.00 -31.54
N ALA A 78 -23.68 12.69 -31.93
CA ALA A 78 -24.65 13.19 -30.97
C ALA A 78 -25.45 11.98 -30.40
N HIS A 79 -24.98 11.39 -29.30
CA HIS A 79 -25.79 10.47 -28.53
C HIS A 79 -26.67 11.24 -27.58
N VAL A 80 -27.96 11.24 -27.87
CA VAL A 80 -29.02 11.71 -26.99
C VAL A 80 -29.13 10.73 -25.81
N HIS A 81 -28.76 11.17 -24.61
CA HIS A 81 -28.98 10.41 -23.38
C HIS A 81 -30.48 10.34 -23.09
N SER A 82 -31.09 9.17 -23.29
CA SER A 82 -32.40 8.83 -22.75
C SER A 82 -32.24 8.41 -21.28
N GLU A 83 -33.18 8.80 -20.42
CA GLU A 83 -33.16 8.62 -18.96
C GLU A 83 -33.26 7.16 -18.44
N HIS A 84 -32.94 6.15 -19.26
CA HIS A 84 -32.97 4.74 -18.89
C HIS A 84 -31.76 3.98 -19.46
N CYS A 85 -30.56 4.40 -19.09
CA CYS A 85 -29.38 3.57 -19.29
C CYS A 85 -29.04 2.89 -17.95
N ASP A 86 -29.57 1.70 -17.76
CA ASP A 86 -29.10 0.74 -16.77
C ASP A 86 -27.75 0.23 -17.29
N HIS A 87 -26.68 0.95 -16.92
CA HIS A 87 -25.32 0.49 -17.20
C HIS A 87 -24.95 -0.51 -16.13
N ASP A 88 -25.17 -1.78 -16.44
CA ASP A 88 -24.45 -2.88 -15.80
C ASP A 88 -22.95 -2.63 -16.09
N HIS A 89 -22.26 -2.00 -15.15
CA HIS A 89 -20.83 -1.84 -15.22
C HIS A 89 -20.19 -3.21 -14.98
N ASP A 90 -19.99 -3.96 -16.06
CA ASP A 90 -19.00 -5.01 -16.11
C ASP A 90 -17.66 -4.36 -15.79
N HIS A 91 -17.30 -4.34 -14.50
CA HIS A 91 -15.99 -3.92 -14.06
C HIS A 91 -14.98 -4.90 -14.64
N GLU A 92 -14.24 -4.47 -15.64
CA GLU A 92 -13.04 -5.22 -16.04
C GLU A 92 -12.21 -5.51 -14.78
N PRO A 93 -11.86 -6.78 -14.53
CA PRO A 93 -11.17 -7.15 -13.32
C PRO A 93 -9.87 -6.34 -13.21
N THR A 94 -9.66 -5.75 -12.07
CA THR A 94 -8.46 -4.95 -11.82
C THR A 94 -7.21 -5.80 -12.02
N HIS A 95 -6.06 -5.18 -12.34
CA HIS A 95 -4.78 -5.90 -12.49
C HIS A 95 -4.41 -6.75 -11.26
N TYR A 96 -4.95 -6.45 -10.09
CA TYR A 96 -4.77 -7.20 -8.86
C TYR A 96 -5.62 -8.46 -8.84
N GLU A 97 -6.86 -8.39 -9.27
CA GLU A 97 -7.78 -9.55 -9.38
C GLU A 97 -7.28 -10.54 -10.42
N VAL A 98 -6.82 -10.07 -11.57
CA VAL A 98 -6.22 -10.94 -12.62
C VAL A 98 -4.99 -11.69 -12.09
N ARG A 99 -4.27 -11.16 -11.10
CA ARG A 99 -3.09 -11.80 -10.49
C ARG A 99 -3.44 -12.61 -9.25
N GLY A 100 -4.70 -12.68 -8.84
CA GLY A 100 -5.14 -13.34 -7.61
C GLY A 100 -4.58 -12.68 -6.34
N ILE A 101 -4.26 -11.40 -6.39
CA ILE A 101 -3.81 -10.63 -5.22
C ILE A 101 -5.04 -10.01 -4.57
N SER A 102 -5.21 -10.27 -3.29
CA SER A 102 -6.29 -9.75 -2.47
C SER A 102 -5.76 -9.11 -1.18
N SER A 103 -6.63 -8.51 -0.41
CA SER A 103 -6.34 -8.02 0.93
C SER A 103 -7.25 -8.67 1.95
N LEU A 104 -6.69 -8.96 3.11
CA LEU A 104 -7.39 -9.47 4.27
C LEU A 104 -7.14 -8.52 5.44
N GLN A 105 -8.20 -8.11 6.12
CA GLN A 105 -8.11 -7.31 7.34
C GLN A 105 -8.80 -8.03 8.48
N VAL A 106 -8.11 -8.11 9.64
CA VAL A 106 -8.64 -8.61 10.89
C VAL A 106 -8.43 -7.55 11.96
N THR A 107 -9.43 -7.36 12.82
CA THR A 107 -9.36 -6.49 13.98
C THR A 107 -9.17 -7.34 15.25
N CYS A 108 -8.46 -6.82 16.23
CA CYS A 108 -8.26 -7.44 17.52
C CYS A 108 -8.48 -6.43 18.66
N GLY A 109 -8.72 -6.93 19.84
CA GLY A 109 -8.74 -6.14 21.07
C GLY A 109 -7.33 -5.84 21.57
N VAL A 110 -7.24 -5.55 22.85
CA VAL A 110 -5.97 -5.44 23.57
C VAL A 110 -5.35 -6.83 23.68
N LEU A 111 -4.05 -6.95 23.39
CA LEU A 111 -3.33 -8.22 23.36
C LEU A 111 -2.45 -8.37 24.59
N ASP A 112 -2.50 -9.51 25.27
CA ASP A 112 -1.50 -9.88 26.26
C ASP A 112 -0.24 -10.46 25.59
N GLN A 113 0.78 -10.78 26.37
CA GLN A 113 2.03 -11.32 25.86
C GLN A 113 1.84 -12.65 25.12
N ILE A 114 0.89 -13.48 25.56
CA ILE A 114 0.62 -14.79 24.93
C ILE A 114 0.08 -14.60 23.52
N HIS A 115 -0.85 -13.66 23.34
CA HIS A 115 -1.40 -13.33 22.01
C HIS A 115 -0.36 -12.68 21.09
N LEU A 116 0.55 -11.87 21.65
CA LEU A 116 1.66 -11.30 20.87
C LEU A 116 2.62 -12.39 20.38
N ASP A 117 2.97 -13.35 21.23
CA ASP A 117 3.83 -14.47 20.86
C ASP A 117 3.16 -15.38 19.81
N LYS A 118 1.86 -15.67 19.97
CA LYS A 118 1.07 -16.40 18.96
C LYS A 118 1.01 -15.65 17.62
N LEU A 119 0.86 -14.32 17.65
CA LEU A 119 0.85 -13.51 16.46
C LEU A 119 2.20 -13.55 15.74
N ASP A 120 3.30 -13.43 16.47
CA ASP A 120 4.64 -13.54 15.90
C ASP A 120 4.86 -14.90 15.26
N GLU A 121 4.49 -15.99 15.91
CA GLU A 121 4.59 -17.34 15.36
C GLU A 121 3.72 -17.51 14.10
N TRP A 122 2.48 -17.01 14.12
CA TRP A 122 1.56 -17.06 13.01
C TRP A 122 2.12 -16.30 11.79
N ILE A 123 2.61 -15.07 12.01
CA ILE A 123 3.20 -14.24 10.94
C ILE A 123 4.45 -14.91 10.37
N ARG A 124 5.29 -15.47 11.23
CA ARG A 124 6.50 -16.19 10.82
C ARG A 124 6.17 -17.38 9.91
N THR A 125 5.21 -18.19 10.31
CA THR A 125 4.75 -19.34 9.52
C THR A 125 4.17 -18.91 8.18
N ALA A 126 3.33 -17.87 8.18
CA ALA A 126 2.72 -17.34 6.96
C ALA A 126 3.72 -16.75 5.98
N LEU A 127 4.76 -16.03 6.47
CA LEU A 127 5.75 -15.37 5.62
C LEU A 127 6.88 -16.31 5.15
N TRP A 128 7.30 -17.24 5.99
CA TRP A 128 8.47 -18.09 5.68
C TRP A 128 8.09 -19.43 5.08
N GLU A 129 7.00 -20.01 5.53
CA GLU A 129 6.56 -21.34 5.09
C GLU A 129 5.45 -21.26 4.04
N ASN A 130 4.91 -20.04 3.75
CA ASN A 130 3.82 -19.81 2.82
C ASN A 130 2.57 -20.65 3.12
N ARG A 131 2.34 -20.96 4.38
CA ARG A 131 1.20 -21.74 4.86
C ARG A 131 0.61 -21.14 6.13
N VAL A 132 -0.57 -21.57 6.46
CA VAL A 132 -1.27 -21.17 7.69
C VAL A 132 -1.18 -22.28 8.70
N ALA A 133 -0.73 -21.98 9.91
CA ALA A 133 -0.57 -22.97 10.98
C ALA A 133 -1.89 -23.72 11.25
N GLY A 134 -1.79 -25.04 11.37
CA GLY A 134 -2.94 -25.92 11.64
C GLY A 134 -3.90 -26.12 10.45
N THR A 135 -3.51 -25.74 9.24
CA THR A 135 -4.30 -25.92 8.03
C THR A 135 -3.46 -26.35 6.83
N GLU A 136 -4.10 -26.88 5.78
CA GLU A 136 -3.47 -27.14 4.47
C GLU A 136 -3.48 -25.92 3.55
N ALA A 137 -3.98 -24.75 4.04
CA ALA A 137 -4.08 -23.56 3.24
C ALA A 137 -2.70 -22.98 2.91
N GLN A 138 -2.47 -22.77 1.62
CA GLN A 138 -1.28 -22.08 1.13
C GLN A 138 -1.58 -20.59 1.00
N VAL A 139 -0.67 -19.77 1.51
CA VAL A 139 -0.77 -18.32 1.46
C VAL A 139 0.55 -17.73 0.98
N GLN A 140 0.49 -16.68 0.15
CA GLN A 140 1.66 -15.91 -0.21
C GLN A 140 1.44 -14.45 0.20
N VAL A 141 1.94 -14.10 1.37
CA VAL A 141 1.87 -12.72 1.87
C VAL A 141 2.95 -11.87 1.20
N LEU A 142 2.54 -10.84 0.48
CA LEU A 142 3.43 -9.88 -0.17
C LEU A 142 3.74 -8.70 0.76
N ARG A 143 2.76 -8.32 1.59
CA ARG A 143 2.88 -7.23 2.55
C ARG A 143 1.97 -7.49 3.74
N CYS A 144 2.46 -7.19 4.93
CA CYS A 144 1.63 -7.13 6.14
C CYS A 144 1.87 -5.82 6.88
N LYS A 145 0.82 -5.33 7.49
CA LYS A 145 0.87 -4.19 8.41
C LYS A 145 -0.08 -4.45 9.57
N GLY A 146 0.28 -3.98 10.75
CA GLY A 146 -0.59 -4.05 11.90
C GLY A 146 -0.28 -2.93 12.89
N SER A 147 -1.27 -2.62 13.72
CA SER A 147 -1.13 -1.76 14.88
C SER A 147 -2.02 -2.33 15.98
N PHE A 148 -1.50 -2.50 17.17
CA PHE A 148 -2.23 -3.07 18.30
C PHE A 148 -1.67 -2.58 19.63
N THR A 149 -2.49 -2.68 20.65
CA THR A 149 -2.17 -2.23 22.01
C THR A 149 -2.03 -3.45 22.93
N SER A 150 -1.01 -3.48 23.77
CA SER A 150 -0.85 -4.51 24.79
C SER A 150 -1.69 -4.20 26.03
N ASP A 151 -1.89 -5.22 26.88
CA ASP A 151 -2.53 -5.10 28.20
C ASP A 151 -1.79 -4.15 29.15
N LYS A 152 -0.52 -3.87 28.85
CA LYS A 152 0.31 -2.87 29.58
C LYS A 152 0.18 -1.46 29.01
N GLY A 153 -0.68 -1.25 28.02
CA GLY A 153 -0.87 0.05 27.37
C GLY A 153 0.23 0.44 26.38
N GLN A 154 1.12 -0.50 26.02
CA GLN A 154 2.14 -0.28 25.02
C GLN A 154 1.53 -0.44 23.61
N HIS A 155 1.94 0.41 22.68
CA HIS A 155 1.51 0.32 21.28
C HIS A 155 2.58 -0.36 20.44
N PHE A 156 2.15 -1.33 19.64
CA PHE A 156 3.02 -2.07 18.75
C PHE A 156 2.62 -1.86 17.29
N VAL A 157 3.61 -1.89 16.41
CA VAL A 157 3.46 -1.83 14.96
C VAL A 157 4.08 -3.06 14.34
N LEU A 158 3.29 -3.76 13.51
CA LEU A 158 3.76 -4.83 12.64
C LEU A 158 3.99 -4.24 11.25
N GLN A 159 5.15 -4.47 10.68
CA GLN A 159 5.44 -4.19 9.28
C GLN A 159 6.18 -5.37 8.66
N GLY A 160 5.76 -5.76 7.46
CA GLY A 160 6.45 -6.82 6.74
C GLY A 160 6.30 -6.71 5.23
N VAL A 161 7.33 -7.16 4.54
CA VAL A 161 7.39 -7.26 3.09
C VAL A 161 8.02 -8.60 2.74
N ARG A 162 7.23 -9.47 2.11
CA ARG A 162 7.63 -10.85 1.78
C ARG A 162 8.10 -11.61 3.02
N SER A 163 9.37 -12.05 3.04
CA SER A 163 9.94 -12.84 4.14
C SER A 163 10.52 -12.01 5.28
N MET A 164 10.54 -10.69 5.16
CA MET A 164 11.04 -9.79 6.22
C MET A 164 9.87 -9.15 6.95
N TYR A 165 9.90 -9.20 8.27
CA TYR A 165 8.94 -8.48 9.10
C TYR A 165 9.57 -8.05 10.42
N GLU A 166 8.92 -7.12 11.06
CA GLU A 166 9.26 -6.59 12.37
C GLU A 166 7.99 -6.27 13.15
N ILE A 167 8.00 -6.62 14.42
CA ILE A 167 7.02 -6.16 15.42
C ILE A 167 7.81 -5.29 16.39
N SER A 168 7.53 -4.00 16.40
CA SER A 168 8.27 -3.04 17.22
C SER A 168 7.31 -2.21 18.08
N GLU A 169 7.75 -1.87 19.28
CA GLU A 169 7.04 -0.95 20.15
C GLU A 169 7.14 0.48 19.59
N LEU A 170 6.01 1.18 19.56
CA LEU A 170 5.93 2.55 19.14
C LEU A 170 6.20 3.48 20.33
N GLU A 171 7.15 4.39 20.19
CA GLU A 171 7.43 5.40 21.19
C GLU A 171 6.17 6.21 21.55
N ALA A 172 5.95 6.51 22.82
CA ALA A 172 4.76 7.22 23.31
C ALA A 172 4.50 8.57 22.58
N SER A 173 5.56 9.24 22.13
CA SER A 173 5.46 10.48 21.36
C SER A 173 4.86 10.31 19.96
N LYS A 174 4.86 9.08 19.43
CA LYS A 174 4.38 8.72 18.08
C LYS A 174 3.02 8.00 18.11
N SER A 175 2.48 7.75 19.29
CA SER A 175 1.20 7.01 19.46
C SER A 175 -0.04 7.89 19.33
N ILE A 176 0.09 9.19 19.03
CA ILE A 176 -1.04 10.09 18.84
C ILE A 176 -1.87 9.63 17.63
N GLY A 177 -3.15 9.32 17.87
CA GLY A 177 -4.09 8.89 16.83
C GLY A 177 -4.06 7.39 16.52
N VAL A 178 -3.38 6.56 17.32
CA VAL A 178 -3.49 5.11 17.23
C VAL A 178 -4.89 4.70 17.72
N PRO A 179 -5.68 3.95 16.92
CA PRO A 179 -6.99 3.48 17.34
C PRO A 179 -6.90 2.51 18.53
N ASP A 180 -7.89 2.54 19.43
CA ASP A 180 -7.99 1.61 20.57
C ASP A 180 -8.16 0.15 20.10
N ALA A 181 -8.77 -0.05 18.91
CA ALA A 181 -8.90 -1.37 18.31
C ALA A 181 -7.67 -1.71 17.47
N GLY A 182 -7.04 -2.83 17.80
CA GLY A 182 -5.94 -3.36 17.01
C GLY A 182 -6.41 -3.83 15.62
N LYS A 183 -5.50 -3.79 14.66
CA LYS A 183 -5.76 -4.17 13.28
C LYS A 183 -4.53 -4.82 12.66
N VAL A 184 -4.76 -5.92 11.94
CA VAL A 184 -3.77 -6.55 11.06
C VAL A 184 -4.31 -6.58 9.64
N VAL A 185 -3.49 -6.16 8.67
CA VAL A 185 -3.81 -6.15 7.25
C VAL A 185 -2.75 -6.96 6.51
N LEU A 186 -3.19 -7.93 5.74
CA LEU A 186 -2.37 -8.74 4.84
C LEU A 186 -2.71 -8.41 3.39
N ILE A 187 -1.72 -8.36 2.53
CA ILE A 187 -1.87 -8.22 1.08
C ILE A 187 -1.09 -9.36 0.43
N GLY A 188 -1.76 -10.15 -0.41
CA GLY A 188 -1.12 -11.32 -0.99
C GLY A 188 -2.08 -12.21 -1.78
N LYS A 189 -1.70 -13.47 -1.94
CA LYS A 189 -2.49 -14.50 -2.60
C LYS A 189 -2.95 -15.55 -1.60
N GLY A 190 -4.08 -16.19 -1.89
CA GLY A 190 -4.64 -17.24 -1.02
C GLY A 190 -5.22 -16.70 0.29
N LEU A 191 -5.54 -15.41 0.38
CA LEU A 191 -6.11 -14.78 1.57
C LEU A 191 -7.62 -15.00 1.63
N ASP A 192 -8.04 -16.21 1.95
CA ASP A 192 -9.43 -16.64 2.03
C ASP A 192 -9.99 -16.63 3.47
N ASN A 193 -11.17 -17.19 3.62
CA ASN A 193 -11.83 -17.29 4.92
C ASN A 193 -11.14 -18.27 5.90
N VAL A 194 -10.36 -19.23 5.40
CA VAL A 194 -9.59 -20.14 6.26
C VAL A 194 -8.46 -19.37 6.91
N VAL A 195 -7.74 -18.57 6.12
CA VAL A 195 -6.68 -17.68 6.60
C VAL A 195 -7.24 -16.66 7.59
N ARG A 196 -8.41 -16.07 7.28
CA ARG A 196 -9.10 -15.13 8.18
C ARG A 196 -9.35 -15.76 9.54
N ARG A 197 -10.02 -16.90 9.58
CA ARG A 197 -10.38 -17.59 10.84
C ARG A 197 -9.14 -18.00 11.63
N SER A 198 -8.10 -18.47 10.93
CA SER A 198 -6.85 -18.84 11.59
C SER A 198 -6.19 -17.65 12.27
N LEU A 199 -6.18 -16.46 11.61
CA LEU A 199 -5.64 -15.26 12.21
C LEU A 199 -6.55 -14.73 13.35
N GLU A 200 -7.86 -14.78 13.21
CA GLU A 200 -8.81 -14.42 14.27
C GLU A 200 -8.62 -15.27 15.53
N ASN A 201 -8.35 -16.58 15.38
CA ASN A 201 -8.09 -17.50 16.49
C ASN A 201 -6.79 -17.18 17.26
N VAL A 202 -5.88 -16.40 16.67
CA VAL A 202 -4.69 -15.93 17.40
C VAL A 202 -5.08 -14.95 18.52
N PHE A 203 -6.20 -14.25 18.35
CA PHE A 203 -6.65 -13.17 19.24
C PHE A 203 -7.74 -13.60 20.24
N VAL A 204 -8.04 -14.88 20.28
CA VAL A 204 -8.99 -15.53 21.20
C VAL A 204 -8.22 -16.52 22.07
#